data_2a3da32345101f594f3b9ce8b550e313
#
_entry.id   2a3da32345101f594f3b9ce8b550e313
#
_cell.length_a   1.000
_cell.length_b   1.000
_cell.length_c   1.000
_cell.angle_alpha   90.00
_cell.angle_beta   90.00
_cell.angle_gamma   90.00
#
_symmetry.space_group_name_H-M   'P 1'
#
loop_
_entity.id
_entity.type
_entity.pdbx_description
1 polymer ?
#
loop_
_entity_poly.entity_id
_entity_poly.type
_entity_poly.pdbx_seq_one_letter_code
_entity_poly.pdbx_strand_id
1 'polypeptide(L)'
;GLVTEPSLNYAPHYMALGAGFFKQEGLDVEIISFDGSGTLVPQLSTKRVTIGWVAPDVVIATHQPGRDQLPLKFFYSGSRISPWQFVVLATSKIKSLADLRGKNIGVGSLNFGNVPITKAIFKRMGMEVGKDYQLVPVGAGAGAFQELASGKVDALNLFDAANATLETTGVKIRYLSVPAEFSNVTAHGFITHDDTLKSDSKIMIGFGRAFAKATITCDVNPRACVENYWKMFPNMKPTKGTEEQQMADAIGVTRAAMRKYLAFPAGKHLYGSFREQGLVDLVHALYDGGQISTDKIDVQTLYTNALIPEINKFDVGAVVAAAKKLP
;
A
#
# COMPACT_ATOMS: atom_id res chain seq x y z
N GLY A 1 -11.79 5.01 -3.00
CA GLY A 1 -10.75 5.97 -2.59
C GLY A 1 -9.37 5.32 -2.51
N LEU A 2 -8.36 6.02 -2.96
CA LEU A 2 -6.94 5.68 -2.77
C LEU A 2 -6.28 6.71 -1.84
N VAL A 3 -5.20 6.31 -1.18
CA VAL A 3 -4.56 7.13 -0.13
C VAL A 3 -3.36 7.96 -0.60
N THR A 4 -3.11 8.05 -1.89
CA THR A 4 -2.14 8.96 -2.52
C THR A 4 -2.58 9.29 -3.93
N GLU A 5 -1.89 10.25 -4.55
CA GLU A 5 -2.03 10.58 -5.97
C GLU A 5 -1.72 9.38 -6.90
N PRO A 6 -2.19 9.41 -8.16
CA PRO A 6 -1.92 8.37 -9.14
C PRO A 6 -0.42 8.07 -9.29
N SER A 7 -0.08 6.77 -9.22
CA SER A 7 1.28 6.28 -9.44
C SER A 7 1.27 4.81 -9.85
N LEU A 8 2.38 4.30 -10.36
CA LEU A 8 2.56 2.87 -10.66
C LEU A 8 2.47 1.97 -9.42
N ASN A 9 2.50 2.56 -8.21
CA ASN A 9 2.16 1.84 -6.97
C ASN A 9 0.76 1.21 -7.02
N TYR A 10 -0.15 1.82 -7.77
CA TYR A 10 -1.54 1.37 -7.96
C TYR A 10 -1.77 0.76 -9.35
N ALA A 11 -0.74 0.21 -10.01
CA ALA A 11 -0.87 -0.38 -11.33
C ALA A 11 -2.06 -1.36 -11.46
N PRO A 12 -2.31 -2.30 -10.50
CA PRO A 12 -3.48 -3.17 -10.59
C PRO A 12 -4.82 -2.43 -10.51
N HIS A 13 -4.92 -1.33 -9.75
CA HIS A 13 -6.15 -0.54 -9.65
C HIS A 13 -6.51 0.10 -10.99
N TYR A 14 -5.52 0.72 -11.63
CA TYR A 14 -5.69 1.35 -12.94
C TYR A 14 -5.83 0.33 -14.06
N MET A 15 -5.17 -0.83 -13.94
CA MET A 15 -5.38 -1.95 -14.87
C MET A 15 -6.80 -2.50 -14.77
N ALA A 16 -7.35 -2.64 -13.57
CA ALA A 16 -8.73 -3.07 -13.38
C ALA A 16 -9.73 -2.12 -14.05
N LEU A 17 -9.45 -0.81 -14.00
CA LEU A 17 -10.28 0.21 -14.64
C LEU A 17 -10.07 0.24 -16.16
N GLY A 18 -8.83 0.39 -16.62
CA GLY A 18 -8.50 0.62 -18.03
C GLY A 18 -8.70 -0.59 -18.93
N ALA A 19 -8.44 -1.81 -18.43
CA ALA A 19 -8.72 -3.06 -19.16
C ALA A 19 -10.20 -3.49 -19.05
N GLY A 20 -11.04 -2.72 -18.34
CA GLY A 20 -12.46 -2.97 -18.25
C GLY A 20 -12.85 -4.15 -17.35
N PHE A 21 -11.97 -4.60 -16.44
CA PHE A 21 -12.31 -5.70 -15.53
C PHE A 21 -13.47 -5.33 -14.58
N PHE A 22 -13.57 -4.09 -14.13
CA PHE A 22 -14.73 -3.62 -13.37
C PHE A 22 -16.01 -3.67 -14.20
N LYS A 23 -15.96 -3.25 -15.46
CA LYS A 23 -17.13 -3.30 -16.38
C LYS A 23 -17.58 -4.73 -16.65
N GLN A 24 -16.66 -5.71 -16.74
CA GLN A 24 -17.00 -7.13 -16.87
C GLN A 24 -17.78 -7.68 -15.66
N GLU A 25 -17.60 -7.07 -14.49
CA GLU A 25 -18.34 -7.40 -13.27
C GLU A 25 -19.60 -6.51 -13.08
N GLY A 26 -19.96 -5.70 -14.09
CA GLY A 26 -21.12 -4.80 -14.05
C GLY A 26 -20.92 -3.57 -13.18
N LEU A 27 -19.66 -3.19 -12.90
CA LEU A 27 -19.33 -2.07 -12.03
C LEU A 27 -18.86 -0.85 -12.83
N ASP A 28 -19.41 0.31 -12.51
CA ASP A 28 -18.90 1.61 -12.91
C ASP A 28 -18.10 2.20 -11.76
N VAL A 29 -16.78 2.35 -11.94
CA VAL A 29 -15.85 2.70 -10.87
C VAL A 29 -15.14 4.01 -11.19
N GLU A 30 -15.26 4.97 -10.28
CA GLU A 30 -14.45 6.18 -10.24
C GLU A 30 -13.40 6.05 -9.15
N ILE A 31 -12.15 6.43 -9.45
CA ILE A 31 -11.05 6.43 -8.49
C ILE A 31 -10.77 7.86 -8.02
N ILE A 32 -10.86 8.09 -6.71
CA ILE A 32 -10.61 9.38 -6.06
C ILE A 32 -9.41 9.24 -5.13
N SER A 33 -8.48 10.19 -5.20
CA SER A 33 -7.28 10.26 -4.35
C SER A 33 -7.53 11.06 -3.07
N PHE A 34 -6.88 10.62 -1.98
CA PHE A 34 -6.92 11.24 -0.65
C PHE A 34 -5.50 11.33 -0.08
N ASP A 35 -5.27 12.23 0.85
CA ASP A 35 -4.02 12.32 1.59
C ASP A 35 -4.02 11.35 2.79
N GLY A 36 -3.78 10.06 2.49
CA GLY A 36 -3.64 9.02 3.51
C GLY A 36 -4.96 8.43 4.03
N SER A 37 -4.82 7.38 4.84
CA SER A 37 -5.96 6.68 5.45
C SER A 37 -6.75 7.57 6.41
N GLY A 38 -6.08 8.48 7.10
CA GLY A 38 -6.72 9.39 8.05
C GLY A 38 -7.76 10.31 7.42
N THR A 39 -7.59 10.69 6.15
CA THR A 39 -8.57 11.52 5.41
C THR A 39 -9.64 10.70 4.69
N LEU A 40 -9.32 9.47 4.28
CA LEU A 40 -10.25 8.59 3.57
C LEU A 40 -11.25 7.90 4.50
N VAL A 41 -10.83 7.44 5.68
CA VAL A 41 -11.69 6.67 6.61
C VAL A 41 -12.96 7.42 7.02
N PRO A 42 -12.96 8.73 7.34
CA PRO A 42 -14.19 9.48 7.59
C PRO A 42 -15.18 9.48 6.41
N GLN A 43 -14.69 9.47 5.17
CA GLN A 43 -15.55 9.44 3.98
C GLN A 43 -16.23 8.07 3.80
N LEU A 44 -15.54 6.99 4.20
CA LEU A 44 -16.10 5.64 4.21
C LEU A 44 -17.16 5.49 5.30
N SER A 45 -16.91 6.03 6.50
CA SER A 45 -17.84 5.98 7.65
C SER A 45 -19.14 6.72 7.35
N THR A 46 -19.09 7.78 6.53
CA THR A 46 -20.26 8.56 6.10
C THR A 46 -20.83 8.07 4.77
N LYS A 47 -20.32 6.96 4.21
CA LYS A 47 -20.75 6.37 2.92
C LYS A 47 -20.58 7.32 1.70
N ARG A 48 -19.78 8.38 1.81
CA ARG A 48 -19.43 9.26 0.68
C ARG A 48 -18.48 8.58 -0.31
N VAL A 49 -17.72 7.62 0.19
CA VAL A 49 -16.87 6.70 -0.59
C VAL A 49 -17.35 5.28 -0.28
N THR A 50 -17.58 4.49 -1.31
CA THR A 50 -18.11 3.13 -1.16
C THR A 50 -17.02 2.14 -0.75
N ILE A 51 -15.85 2.22 -1.37
CA ILE A 51 -14.72 1.31 -1.15
C ILE A 51 -13.46 2.14 -0.98
N GLY A 52 -12.65 1.84 0.04
CA GLY A 52 -11.36 2.50 0.27
C GLY A 52 -10.20 1.52 0.30
N TRP A 53 -9.06 1.95 -0.20
CA TRP A 53 -7.77 1.30 -0.02
C TRP A 53 -7.09 1.92 1.19
N VAL A 54 -7.16 1.25 2.35
CA VAL A 54 -6.83 1.84 3.66
C VAL A 54 -5.83 0.96 4.39
N ALA A 55 -4.95 1.58 5.17
CA ALA A 55 -4.12 0.89 6.15
C ALA A 55 -4.96 0.58 7.41
N PRO A 56 -4.81 -0.61 8.03
CA PRO A 56 -5.67 -1.02 9.14
C PRO A 56 -5.48 -0.24 10.44
N ASP A 57 -4.36 0.43 10.64
CA ASP A 57 -3.99 1.15 11.87
C ASP A 57 -5.06 2.15 12.32
N VAL A 58 -5.66 2.91 11.38
CA VAL A 58 -6.71 3.90 11.69
C VAL A 58 -7.97 3.21 12.21
N VAL A 59 -8.34 2.05 11.63
CA VAL A 59 -9.51 1.28 12.08
C VAL A 59 -9.22 0.59 13.41
N ILE A 60 -8.05 -0.02 13.56
CA ILE A 60 -7.59 -0.63 14.81
C ILE A 60 -7.66 0.37 15.97
N ALA A 61 -7.28 1.63 15.74
CA ALA A 61 -7.32 2.68 16.75
C ALA A 61 -8.74 2.96 17.28
N THR A 62 -9.78 2.66 16.49
CA THR A 62 -11.19 2.82 16.93
C THR A 62 -11.73 1.63 17.72
N HIS A 63 -11.01 0.50 17.71
CA HIS A 63 -11.36 -0.69 18.50
C HIS A 63 -10.76 -0.68 19.92
N GLN A 64 -10.24 0.48 20.33
CA GLN A 64 -9.73 0.67 21.69
C GLN A 64 -10.87 0.79 22.71
N PRO A 65 -10.70 0.35 23.97
CA PRO A 65 -11.68 0.57 25.03
C PRO A 65 -12.08 2.04 25.15
N GLY A 66 -13.38 2.31 25.25
CA GLY A 66 -13.93 3.66 25.38
C GLY A 66 -13.91 4.49 24.06
N ARG A 67 -13.63 3.87 22.92
CA ARG A 67 -13.75 4.47 21.58
C ARG A 67 -15.00 3.95 20.88
N ASP A 68 -15.65 4.80 20.10
CA ASP A 68 -16.70 4.36 19.19
C ASP A 68 -16.08 3.64 18.00
N GLN A 69 -16.43 2.36 17.85
CA GLN A 69 -15.96 1.56 16.72
C GLN A 69 -16.59 2.08 15.42
N LEU A 70 -15.75 2.27 14.43
CA LEU A 70 -16.25 2.62 13.09
C LEU A 70 -16.95 1.39 12.47
N PRO A 71 -18.11 1.56 11.82
CA PRO A 71 -18.85 0.49 11.18
C PRO A 71 -18.22 0.14 9.82
N LEU A 72 -16.94 -0.21 9.83
CA LEU A 72 -16.12 -0.48 8.64
C LEU A 72 -15.50 -1.86 8.74
N LYS A 73 -15.47 -2.60 7.62
CA LYS A 73 -14.89 -3.94 7.57
C LYS A 73 -14.07 -4.13 6.29
N PHE A 74 -12.87 -4.65 6.48
CA PHE A 74 -12.04 -5.10 5.37
C PHE A 74 -12.61 -6.37 4.73
N PHE A 75 -12.67 -6.41 3.41
CA PHE A 75 -13.15 -7.55 2.64
C PHE A 75 -12.13 -8.12 1.66
N TYR A 76 -10.99 -7.44 1.48
CA TYR A 76 -9.92 -7.87 0.57
C TYR A 76 -8.56 -7.39 1.08
N SER A 77 -7.66 -8.33 1.39
CA SER A 77 -6.27 -8.05 1.72
C SER A 77 -5.47 -7.84 0.44
N GLY A 78 -5.03 -6.63 0.21
CA GLY A 78 -4.28 -6.29 -1.00
C GLY A 78 -2.77 -6.23 -0.73
N SER A 79 -2.32 -5.34 0.14
CA SER A 79 -0.92 -5.25 0.55
C SER A 79 -0.66 -6.23 1.69
N ARG A 80 -0.22 -7.44 1.33
CA ARG A 80 -0.10 -8.62 2.22
C ARG A 80 1.12 -8.56 3.14
N ILE A 81 2.09 -7.71 2.79
CA ILE A 81 3.27 -7.35 3.58
C ILE A 81 3.43 -5.84 3.57
N SER A 82 4.23 -5.31 4.49
CA SER A 82 4.54 -3.89 4.54
C SER A 82 5.28 -3.44 3.27
N PRO A 83 4.81 -2.40 2.56
CA PRO A 83 5.55 -1.79 1.45
C PRO A 83 6.58 -0.78 1.93
N TRP A 84 6.59 -0.44 3.22
CA TRP A 84 7.37 0.65 3.78
C TRP A 84 8.82 0.27 3.97
N GLN A 85 9.71 1.07 3.43
CA GLN A 85 11.15 0.83 3.45
C GLN A 85 11.89 2.10 3.86
N PHE A 86 12.96 1.93 4.62
CA PHE A 86 13.88 3.02 4.93
C PHE A 86 15.04 2.98 3.93
N VAL A 87 15.29 4.13 3.32
CA VAL A 87 16.43 4.30 2.42
C VAL A 87 17.26 5.52 2.80
N VAL A 88 18.55 5.41 2.59
CA VAL A 88 19.53 6.48 2.75
C VAL A 88 20.37 6.59 1.48
N LEU A 89 21.07 7.69 1.27
CA LEU A 89 22.08 7.76 0.20
C LEU A 89 23.13 6.66 0.40
N ALA A 90 23.59 6.03 -0.68
CA ALA A 90 24.60 4.97 -0.62
C ALA A 90 25.90 5.45 0.06
N THR A 91 26.22 6.75 -0.05
CA THR A 91 27.37 7.40 0.58
C THR A 91 27.17 7.73 2.05
N SER A 92 25.94 7.61 2.57
CA SER A 92 25.63 7.94 3.97
C SER A 92 26.40 7.03 4.95
N LYS A 93 26.75 7.59 6.10
CA LYS A 93 27.34 6.83 7.22
C LYS A 93 26.32 6.00 8.00
N ILE A 94 25.02 6.26 7.81
CA ILE A 94 23.91 5.54 8.44
C ILE A 94 23.86 4.13 7.86
N LYS A 95 24.00 3.10 8.70
CA LYS A 95 24.03 1.68 8.31
C LYS A 95 22.82 0.89 8.82
N SER A 96 22.17 1.40 9.87
CA SER A 96 21.06 0.75 10.57
C SER A 96 20.01 1.77 10.97
N LEU A 97 18.84 1.29 11.43
CA LEU A 97 17.79 2.17 11.98
C LEU A 97 18.26 2.85 13.28
N ALA A 98 19.18 2.24 14.04
CA ALA A 98 19.73 2.85 15.26
C ALA A 98 20.52 4.14 14.97
N ASP A 99 21.17 4.21 13.81
CA ASP A 99 21.95 5.37 13.39
C ASP A 99 21.06 6.58 13.01
N LEU A 100 19.74 6.39 12.99
CA LEU A 100 18.77 7.46 12.75
C LEU A 100 18.45 8.29 14.01
N ARG A 101 19.11 8.02 15.14
CA ARG A 101 19.01 8.89 16.33
C ARG A 101 19.58 10.28 16.01
N GLY A 102 18.80 11.33 16.34
CA GLY A 102 19.14 12.73 16.05
C GLY A 102 18.95 13.11 14.58
N LYS A 103 18.23 12.30 13.77
CA LYS A 103 18.11 12.45 12.33
C LYS A 103 16.71 12.85 11.89
N ASN A 104 16.65 13.44 10.69
CA ASN A 104 15.41 13.78 9.99
C ASN A 104 15.04 12.64 9.03
N ILE A 105 13.84 12.08 9.20
CA ILE A 105 13.31 11.02 8.36
C ILE A 105 12.18 11.60 7.53
N GLY A 106 12.36 11.67 6.22
CA GLY A 106 11.32 12.10 5.29
C GLY A 106 10.24 11.02 5.14
N VAL A 107 8.98 11.42 5.29
CA VAL A 107 7.79 10.60 5.06
C VAL A 107 6.90 11.27 4.03
N GLY A 108 6.03 10.51 3.36
CA GLY A 108 5.13 11.07 2.35
C GLY A 108 4.19 12.12 2.94
N SER A 109 3.49 11.76 4.00
CA SER A 109 2.61 12.62 4.80
C SER A 109 2.57 12.06 6.22
N LEU A 110 2.25 12.89 7.20
CA LEU A 110 2.04 12.44 8.59
C LEU A 110 0.75 11.60 8.76
N ASN A 111 -0.13 11.60 7.74
CA ASN A 111 -1.35 10.79 7.68
C ASN A 111 -1.15 9.44 6.97
N PHE A 112 0.06 9.13 6.52
CA PHE A 112 0.36 7.85 5.86
C PHE A 112 0.46 6.71 6.89
N GLY A 113 0.03 5.51 6.48
CA GLY A 113 0.03 4.30 7.32
C GLY A 113 1.41 3.79 7.74
N ASN A 114 2.52 4.33 7.19
CA ASN A 114 3.87 4.04 7.69
C ASN A 114 4.17 4.75 9.01
N VAL A 115 3.55 5.90 9.28
CA VAL A 115 3.91 6.73 10.44
C VAL A 115 3.69 6.00 11.77
N PRO A 116 2.54 5.35 12.05
CA PRO A 116 2.36 4.55 13.25
C PRO A 116 3.38 3.43 13.38
N ILE A 117 3.63 2.68 12.30
CA ILE A 117 4.62 1.58 12.28
C ILE A 117 6.03 2.10 12.51
N THR A 118 6.41 3.22 11.89
CA THR A 118 7.70 3.87 12.10
C THR A 118 7.90 4.25 13.57
N LYS A 119 6.89 4.86 14.19
CA LYS A 119 6.93 5.18 15.62
C LYS A 119 7.07 3.93 16.48
N ALA A 120 6.38 2.84 16.14
CA ALA A 120 6.49 1.57 16.84
C ALA A 120 7.91 0.98 16.76
N ILE A 121 8.51 0.95 15.56
CA ILE A 121 9.88 0.48 15.35
C ILE A 121 10.86 1.26 16.25
N PHE A 122 10.80 2.59 16.20
CA PHE A 122 11.74 3.42 16.96
C PHE A 122 11.47 3.40 18.46
N LYS A 123 10.22 3.28 18.89
CA LYS A 123 9.88 3.15 20.33
C LYS A 123 10.48 1.89 20.94
N ARG A 124 10.44 0.75 20.24
CA ARG A 124 11.13 -0.49 20.68
C ARG A 124 12.64 -0.34 20.77
N MET A 125 13.22 0.62 20.05
CA MET A 125 14.64 0.96 20.11
C MET A 125 14.94 2.05 21.14
N GLY A 126 13.95 2.45 21.98
CA GLY A 126 14.09 3.49 22.98
C GLY A 126 14.25 4.88 22.39
N MET A 127 13.62 5.15 21.24
CA MET A 127 13.62 6.45 20.56
C MET A 127 12.21 7.01 20.42
N GLU A 128 12.06 8.31 20.65
CA GLU A 128 10.79 9.03 20.59
C GLU A 128 10.82 10.10 19.50
N VAL A 129 9.75 10.19 18.71
CA VAL A 129 9.59 11.23 17.70
C VAL A 129 9.52 12.60 18.36
N GLY A 130 10.17 13.60 17.74
CA GLY A 130 10.26 14.96 18.28
C GLY A 130 11.38 15.16 19.30
N LYS A 131 11.92 14.07 19.85
CA LYS A 131 13.02 14.09 20.82
C LYS A 131 14.28 13.45 20.26
N ASP A 132 14.19 12.18 19.84
CA ASP A 132 15.31 11.40 19.38
C ASP A 132 15.42 11.35 17.84
N TYR A 133 14.37 11.68 17.11
CA TYR A 133 14.34 11.82 15.66
C TYR A 133 13.14 12.67 15.23
N GLN A 134 13.16 13.15 13.99
CA GLN A 134 12.05 13.94 13.43
C GLN A 134 11.44 13.19 12.24
N LEU A 135 10.11 13.28 12.09
CA LEU A 135 9.38 12.89 10.87
C LEU A 135 9.05 14.17 10.10
N VAL A 136 9.55 14.26 8.87
CA VAL A 136 9.39 15.43 8.01
C VAL A 136 8.51 15.06 6.82
N PRO A 137 7.35 15.69 6.63
CA PRO A 137 6.51 15.44 5.45
C PRO A 137 7.17 16.04 4.20
N VAL A 138 7.56 15.20 3.25
CA VAL A 138 8.30 15.58 2.03
C VAL A 138 7.60 15.16 0.74
N GLY A 139 6.41 14.55 0.85
CA GLY A 139 5.75 13.90 -0.29
C GLY A 139 6.39 12.55 -0.63
N ALA A 140 5.98 11.96 -1.75
CA ALA A 140 6.45 10.64 -2.19
C ALA A 140 6.98 10.64 -3.64
N GLY A 141 7.37 11.79 -4.14
CA GLY A 141 7.87 11.99 -5.50
C GLY A 141 9.16 12.79 -5.55
N ALA A 142 9.37 13.51 -6.64
CA ALA A 142 10.62 14.24 -6.92
C ALA A 142 11.06 15.20 -5.79
N GLY A 143 10.10 15.82 -5.09
CA GLY A 143 10.40 16.69 -3.93
C GLY A 143 11.10 15.92 -2.82
N ALA A 144 10.57 14.74 -2.43
CA ALA A 144 11.19 13.89 -1.42
C ALA A 144 12.60 13.46 -1.81
N PHE A 145 12.81 13.19 -3.09
CA PHE A 145 14.11 12.76 -3.64
C PHE A 145 15.15 13.90 -3.56
N GLN A 146 14.72 15.13 -3.83
CA GLN A 146 15.57 16.31 -3.67
C GLN A 146 15.92 16.58 -2.20
N GLU A 147 14.96 16.42 -1.28
CA GLU A 147 15.21 16.60 0.16
C GLU A 147 16.25 15.59 0.68
N LEU A 148 16.22 14.34 0.20
CA LEU A 148 17.24 13.33 0.50
C LEU A 148 18.59 13.68 -0.15
N ALA A 149 18.59 14.03 -1.43
CA ALA A 149 19.82 14.33 -2.19
C ALA A 149 20.55 15.56 -1.66
N SER A 150 19.82 16.57 -1.18
CA SER A 150 20.37 17.79 -0.58
C SER A 150 20.77 17.65 0.88
N GLY A 151 20.44 16.53 1.53
CA GLY A 151 20.72 16.28 2.95
C GLY A 151 19.79 17.03 3.92
N LYS A 152 18.68 17.58 3.45
CA LYS A 152 17.65 18.16 4.35
C LYS A 152 16.93 17.10 5.16
N VAL A 153 16.81 15.89 4.62
CA VAL A 153 16.46 14.68 5.36
C VAL A 153 17.61 13.69 5.25
N ASP A 154 17.86 12.93 6.31
CA ASP A 154 18.94 11.94 6.37
C ASP A 154 18.53 10.59 5.79
N ALA A 155 17.24 10.30 5.83
CA ALA A 155 16.62 9.09 5.30
C ALA A 155 15.23 9.39 4.74
N LEU A 156 14.74 8.51 3.86
CA LEU A 156 13.32 8.45 3.48
C LEU A 156 12.71 7.16 4.04
N ASN A 157 11.49 7.26 4.53
CA ASN A 157 10.64 6.12 4.81
C ASN A 157 9.42 6.20 3.89
N LEU A 158 9.55 5.64 2.71
CA LEU A 158 8.53 5.63 1.67
C LEU A 158 8.19 4.18 1.26
N PHE A 159 7.18 4.05 0.40
CA PHE A 159 6.78 2.74 -0.12
C PHE A 159 7.69 2.27 -1.27
N ASP A 160 7.68 0.97 -1.50
CA ASP A 160 8.52 0.23 -2.47
C ASP A 160 8.59 0.88 -3.86
N ALA A 161 7.44 1.24 -4.45
CA ALA A 161 7.42 1.88 -5.77
C ALA A 161 8.02 3.30 -5.78
N ALA A 162 7.89 4.07 -4.69
CA ALA A 162 8.50 5.40 -4.60
C ALA A 162 10.03 5.29 -4.54
N ASN A 163 10.54 4.34 -3.74
CA ASN A 163 11.97 4.10 -3.66
C ASN A 163 12.53 3.56 -5.00
N ALA A 164 11.81 2.65 -5.67
CA ALA A 164 12.18 2.20 -7.00
C ALA A 164 12.21 3.36 -8.02
N THR A 165 11.26 4.30 -7.94
CA THR A 165 11.26 5.52 -8.77
C THR A 165 12.48 6.39 -8.45
N LEU A 166 12.87 6.52 -7.19
CA LEU A 166 14.10 7.26 -6.82
C LEU A 166 15.33 6.65 -7.49
N GLU A 167 15.44 5.31 -7.52
CA GLU A 167 16.56 4.62 -8.17
C GLU A 167 16.65 4.91 -9.67
N THR A 168 15.51 5.08 -10.37
CA THR A 168 15.51 5.43 -11.81
C THR A 168 16.06 6.84 -12.09
N THR A 169 16.10 7.71 -11.08
CA THR A 169 16.73 9.04 -11.24
C THR A 169 18.26 9.01 -11.22
N GLY A 170 18.86 7.84 -11.04
CA GLY A 170 20.30 7.64 -10.93
C GLY A 170 20.86 7.86 -9.52
N VAL A 171 20.05 8.27 -8.57
CA VAL A 171 20.44 8.41 -7.15
C VAL A 171 20.73 7.04 -6.58
N LYS A 172 21.94 6.83 -6.08
CA LYS A 172 22.33 5.57 -5.43
C LYS A 172 21.88 5.59 -3.98
N ILE A 173 21.03 4.63 -3.63
CA ILE A 173 20.49 4.46 -2.28
C ILE A 173 20.93 3.12 -1.68
N ARG A 174 20.78 3.03 -0.37
CA ARG A 174 20.89 1.81 0.42
C ARG A 174 19.66 1.64 1.28
N TYR A 175 19.08 0.45 1.24
CA TYR A 175 17.98 0.07 2.10
C TYR A 175 18.50 -0.30 3.49
N LEU A 176 17.80 0.15 4.54
CA LEU A 176 18.05 -0.26 5.91
C LEU A 176 17.14 -1.44 6.26
N SER A 177 17.70 -2.42 6.98
CA SER A 177 16.93 -3.58 7.40
C SER A 177 15.85 -3.20 8.42
N VAL A 178 14.60 -3.64 8.16
CA VAL A 178 13.46 -3.53 9.06
C VAL A 178 13.23 -4.90 9.70
N PRO A 179 13.01 -5.00 11.03
CA PRO A 179 12.70 -6.25 11.69
C PRO A 179 11.49 -6.97 11.05
N ALA A 180 11.54 -8.31 11.00
CA ALA A 180 10.56 -9.12 10.26
C ALA A 180 9.12 -8.93 10.76
N GLU A 181 8.95 -8.74 12.06
CA GLU A 181 7.65 -8.48 12.70
C GLU A 181 6.98 -7.19 12.24
N PHE A 182 7.73 -6.22 11.70
CA PHE A 182 7.19 -4.99 11.12
C PHE A 182 7.08 -5.04 9.60
N SER A 183 7.84 -5.92 8.94
CA SER A 183 7.77 -6.09 7.48
C SER A 183 6.69 -7.07 7.03
N ASN A 184 6.30 -8.03 7.87
CA ASN A 184 5.31 -9.04 7.55
C ASN A 184 3.86 -8.67 7.94
N VAL A 185 3.62 -7.46 8.44
CA VAL A 185 2.29 -6.97 8.79
C VAL A 185 1.40 -6.76 7.56
N THR A 186 0.10 -6.96 7.71
CA THR A 186 -0.88 -6.54 6.70
C THR A 186 -0.90 -5.02 6.62
N ALA A 187 -0.59 -4.46 5.44
CA ALA A 187 -0.39 -3.02 5.32
C ALA A 187 -1.59 -2.27 4.72
N HIS A 188 -2.26 -2.82 3.71
CA HIS A 188 -3.44 -2.20 3.12
C HIS A 188 -4.43 -3.25 2.63
N GLY A 189 -5.70 -2.87 2.65
CA GLY A 189 -6.78 -3.68 2.09
C GLY A 189 -7.94 -2.82 1.60
N PHE A 190 -8.86 -3.45 0.87
CA PHE A 190 -10.13 -2.82 0.57
C PHE A 190 -11.07 -2.97 1.73
N ILE A 191 -11.65 -1.85 2.11
CA ILE A 191 -12.59 -1.69 3.22
C ILE A 191 -13.86 -1.02 2.72
N THR A 192 -14.99 -1.34 3.34
CA THR A 192 -16.28 -0.70 3.07
C THR A 192 -17.08 -0.58 4.37
N HIS A 193 -18.17 0.16 4.33
CA HIS A 193 -19.10 0.26 5.44
C HIS A 193 -19.84 -1.07 5.66
N ASP A 194 -20.07 -1.46 6.92
CA ASP A 194 -20.72 -2.72 7.30
C ASP A 194 -22.10 -2.91 6.65
N ASP A 195 -22.89 -1.84 6.58
CA ASP A 195 -24.20 -1.91 5.92
C ASP A 195 -24.05 -2.19 4.43
N THR A 196 -23.10 -1.51 3.74
CA THR A 196 -22.83 -1.73 2.32
C THR A 196 -22.32 -3.16 2.08
N LEU A 197 -21.49 -3.67 2.97
CA LEU A 197 -21.02 -5.06 2.89
C LEU A 197 -22.18 -6.06 3.00
N LYS A 198 -23.19 -5.78 3.85
CA LYS A 198 -24.36 -6.64 4.03
C LYS A 198 -25.35 -6.54 2.89
N SER A 199 -25.70 -5.30 2.45
CA SER A 199 -26.73 -5.07 1.42
C SER A 199 -26.19 -5.39 0.01
N ASP A 200 -24.93 -5.11 -0.27
CA ASP A 200 -24.35 -5.08 -1.61
C ASP A 200 -23.08 -5.94 -1.75
N SER A 201 -23.05 -7.09 -1.06
CA SER A 201 -21.89 -8.01 -1.09
C SER A 201 -21.47 -8.40 -2.50
N LYS A 202 -22.38 -8.45 -3.46
CA LYS A 202 -22.09 -8.72 -4.88
C LYS A 202 -21.16 -7.68 -5.50
N ILE A 203 -21.30 -6.40 -5.11
CA ILE A 203 -20.40 -5.32 -5.55
C ILE A 203 -18.99 -5.60 -5.04
N MET A 204 -18.85 -5.95 -3.75
CA MET A 204 -17.55 -6.27 -3.14
C MET A 204 -16.90 -7.50 -3.79
N ILE A 205 -17.68 -8.52 -4.11
CA ILE A 205 -17.20 -9.73 -4.81
C ILE A 205 -16.71 -9.39 -6.21
N GLY A 206 -17.53 -8.67 -7.01
CA GLY A 206 -17.16 -8.24 -8.36
C GLY A 206 -15.93 -7.33 -8.36
N PHE A 207 -15.87 -6.37 -7.43
CA PHE A 207 -14.73 -5.48 -7.27
C PHE A 207 -13.45 -6.25 -6.93
N GLY A 208 -13.50 -7.16 -5.96
CA GLY A 208 -12.36 -7.99 -5.57
C GLY A 208 -11.88 -8.91 -6.69
N ARG A 209 -12.82 -9.49 -7.46
CA ARG A 209 -12.52 -10.35 -8.62
C ARG A 209 -11.84 -9.57 -9.74
N ALA A 210 -12.36 -8.39 -10.08
CA ALA A 210 -11.77 -7.49 -11.07
C ALA A 210 -10.33 -7.10 -10.68
N PHE A 211 -10.13 -6.77 -9.41
CA PHE A 211 -8.81 -6.43 -8.89
C PHE A 211 -7.84 -7.63 -8.90
N ALA A 212 -8.31 -8.84 -8.57
CA ALA A 212 -7.50 -10.07 -8.66
C ALA A 212 -7.04 -10.34 -10.10
N LYS A 213 -7.96 -10.24 -11.09
CA LYS A 213 -7.63 -10.36 -12.51
C LYS A 213 -6.59 -9.33 -12.96
N ALA A 214 -6.74 -8.07 -12.53
CA ALA A 214 -5.78 -7.01 -12.83
C ALA A 214 -4.41 -7.25 -12.17
N THR A 215 -4.39 -7.77 -10.95
CA THR A 215 -3.15 -8.15 -10.25
C THR A 215 -2.40 -9.23 -11.03
N ILE A 216 -3.09 -10.27 -11.48
CA ILE A 216 -2.51 -11.32 -12.34
C ILE A 216 -1.99 -10.73 -13.64
N THR A 217 -2.75 -9.82 -14.26
CA THR A 217 -2.35 -9.20 -15.52
C THR A 217 -1.08 -8.38 -15.36
N CYS A 218 -0.96 -7.58 -14.30
CA CYS A 218 0.25 -6.79 -14.03
C CYS A 218 1.47 -7.64 -13.67
N ASP A 219 1.28 -8.81 -13.07
CA ASP A 219 2.36 -9.76 -12.79
C ASP A 219 2.88 -10.41 -14.08
N VAL A 220 1.96 -10.89 -14.92
CA VAL A 220 2.27 -11.58 -16.17
C VAL A 220 2.80 -10.65 -17.25
N ASN A 221 2.22 -9.46 -17.37
CA ASN A 221 2.59 -8.44 -18.37
C ASN A 221 2.65 -7.04 -17.72
N PRO A 222 3.74 -6.73 -17.02
CA PRO A 222 3.90 -5.41 -16.41
C PRO A 222 4.01 -4.28 -17.44
N ARG A 223 4.44 -4.56 -18.68
CA ARG A 223 4.44 -3.58 -19.78
C ARG A 223 3.03 -3.08 -20.05
N ALA A 224 2.08 -3.98 -20.26
CA ALA A 224 0.67 -3.60 -20.50
C ALA A 224 0.10 -2.75 -19.36
N CYS A 225 0.49 -3.01 -18.12
CA CYS A 225 0.07 -2.18 -16.99
C CYS A 225 0.67 -0.78 -17.03
N VAL A 226 1.94 -0.64 -17.42
CA VAL A 226 2.59 0.66 -17.59
C VAL A 226 1.93 1.43 -18.74
N GLU A 227 1.70 0.80 -19.88
CA GLU A 227 1.05 1.43 -21.05
C GLU A 227 -0.37 1.89 -20.71
N ASN A 228 -1.14 1.04 -20.02
CA ASN A 228 -2.47 1.41 -19.54
C ASN A 228 -2.42 2.61 -18.58
N TYR A 229 -1.47 2.62 -17.65
CA TYR A 229 -1.27 3.74 -16.72
C TYR A 229 -0.92 5.04 -17.45
N TRP A 230 0.04 5.01 -18.38
CA TRP A 230 0.42 6.20 -19.16
C TRP A 230 -0.68 6.68 -20.10
N LYS A 231 -1.52 5.77 -20.62
CA LYS A 231 -2.71 6.15 -21.40
C LYS A 231 -3.72 6.92 -20.57
N MET A 232 -3.90 6.52 -19.29
CA MET A 232 -4.80 7.21 -18.38
C MET A 232 -4.21 8.52 -17.84
N PHE A 233 -2.90 8.56 -17.65
CA PHE A 233 -2.15 9.69 -17.10
C PHE A 233 -0.97 10.07 -17.99
N PRO A 234 -1.19 10.70 -19.17
CA PRO A 234 -0.12 11.00 -20.13
C PRO A 234 1.00 11.89 -19.55
N ASN A 235 0.64 12.77 -18.63
CA ASN A 235 1.58 13.66 -17.92
C ASN A 235 2.51 12.93 -16.95
N MET A 236 2.23 11.66 -16.63
CA MET A 236 3.07 10.82 -15.79
C MET A 236 4.10 10.00 -16.59
N LYS A 237 4.03 10.01 -17.94
CA LYS A 237 5.08 9.41 -18.77
C LYS A 237 6.33 10.27 -18.67
N PRO A 238 7.51 9.69 -18.36
CA PRO A 238 8.76 10.44 -18.31
C PRO A 238 9.08 11.12 -19.66
N THR A 239 9.66 12.32 -19.61
CA THR A 239 10.04 13.08 -20.80
C THR A 239 11.54 12.97 -21.14
N LYS A 240 12.33 12.39 -20.24
CA LYS A 240 13.78 12.20 -20.41
C LYS A 240 14.11 10.74 -20.66
N GLY A 241 15.19 10.48 -21.40
CA GLY A 241 15.63 9.14 -21.79
C GLY A 241 14.94 8.62 -23.04
N THR A 242 15.37 7.46 -23.53
CA THR A 242 14.72 6.76 -24.63
C THR A 242 13.41 6.10 -24.18
N GLU A 243 12.51 5.84 -25.11
CA GLU A 243 11.26 5.13 -24.80
C GLU A 243 11.50 3.75 -24.18
N GLU A 244 12.55 3.06 -24.66
CA GLU A 244 12.95 1.77 -24.12
C GLU A 244 13.40 1.87 -22.66
N GLN A 245 14.23 2.86 -22.32
CA GLN A 245 14.68 3.11 -20.96
C GLN A 245 13.51 3.50 -20.07
N GLN A 246 12.65 4.42 -20.51
CA GLN A 246 11.45 4.83 -19.76
C GLN A 246 10.56 3.63 -19.44
N MET A 247 10.35 2.74 -20.42
CA MET A 247 9.55 1.53 -20.22
C MET A 247 10.24 0.54 -19.27
N ALA A 248 11.54 0.32 -19.43
CA ALA A 248 12.30 -0.58 -18.55
C ALA A 248 12.24 -0.10 -17.09
N ASP A 249 12.43 1.19 -16.84
CA ASP A 249 12.36 1.82 -15.52
C ASP A 249 10.94 1.68 -14.92
N ALA A 250 9.91 1.99 -15.70
CA ALA A 250 8.51 1.89 -15.27
C ALA A 250 8.10 0.44 -14.94
N ILE A 251 8.57 -0.54 -15.72
CA ILE A 251 8.41 -1.97 -15.43
C ILE A 251 9.10 -2.33 -14.12
N GLY A 252 10.31 -1.81 -13.88
CA GLY A 252 11.03 -2.00 -12.61
C GLY A 252 10.24 -1.50 -11.42
N VAL A 253 9.70 -0.28 -11.51
CA VAL A 253 8.84 0.33 -10.48
C VAL A 253 7.56 -0.49 -10.27
N THR A 254 6.90 -0.93 -11.36
CA THR A 254 5.70 -1.78 -11.30
C THR A 254 6.00 -3.09 -10.58
N ARG A 255 7.10 -3.77 -10.92
CA ARG A 255 7.52 -5.02 -10.27
C ARG A 255 7.80 -4.83 -8.78
N ALA A 256 8.43 -3.71 -8.39
CA ALA A 256 8.63 -3.37 -6.99
C ALA A 256 7.29 -3.25 -6.26
N ALA A 257 6.32 -2.53 -6.85
CA ALA A 257 4.97 -2.40 -6.30
C ALA A 257 4.23 -3.75 -6.21
N MET A 258 4.42 -4.66 -7.18
CA MET A 258 3.73 -5.95 -7.23
C MET A 258 4.13 -6.91 -6.09
N ARG A 259 5.30 -6.77 -5.49
CA ARG A 259 5.78 -7.64 -4.39
C ARG A 259 4.79 -7.76 -3.24
N LYS A 260 4.19 -6.65 -2.82
CA LYS A 260 3.23 -6.63 -1.70
C LYS A 260 1.91 -7.32 -2.03
N TYR A 261 1.48 -7.25 -3.30
CA TYR A 261 0.24 -7.90 -3.77
C TYR A 261 0.39 -9.42 -3.90
N LEU A 262 1.61 -9.89 -4.20
CA LEU A 262 1.93 -11.26 -4.55
C LEU A 262 2.58 -12.06 -3.40
N ALA A 263 2.69 -11.50 -2.20
CA ALA A 263 3.27 -12.16 -1.03
C ALA A 263 2.34 -13.25 -0.48
N PHE A 264 2.06 -14.28 -1.30
CA PHE A 264 1.25 -15.43 -0.90
C PHE A 264 2.06 -16.43 -0.06
N PRO A 265 1.43 -17.11 0.91
CA PRO A 265 2.01 -18.30 1.51
C PRO A 265 2.25 -19.39 0.43
N ALA A 266 3.30 -20.17 0.59
CA ALA A 266 3.63 -21.24 -0.36
C ALA A 266 2.42 -22.14 -0.65
N GLY A 267 2.13 -22.35 -1.93
CA GLY A 267 1.08 -23.24 -2.40
C GLY A 267 -0.37 -22.75 -2.26
N LYS A 268 -0.61 -21.51 -1.82
CA LYS A 268 -1.97 -20.97 -1.64
C LYS A 268 -2.10 -19.56 -2.26
N HIS A 269 -2.62 -19.48 -3.46
CA HIS A 269 -2.89 -18.23 -4.17
C HIS A 269 -4.38 -17.86 -4.05
N LEU A 270 -4.83 -17.46 -2.84
CA LEU A 270 -6.18 -16.94 -2.64
C LEU A 270 -6.10 -15.40 -2.61
N TYR A 271 -6.45 -14.79 -3.73
CA TYR A 271 -6.48 -13.34 -3.85
C TYR A 271 -7.46 -12.73 -2.85
N GLY A 272 -7.02 -11.73 -2.13
CA GLY A 272 -7.82 -11.00 -1.15
C GLY A 272 -7.93 -11.63 0.24
N SER A 273 -7.46 -12.87 0.46
CA SER A 273 -7.56 -13.50 1.78
C SER A 273 -6.67 -12.81 2.80
N PHE A 274 -7.26 -12.49 3.97
CA PHE A 274 -6.49 -12.00 5.12
C PHE A 274 -5.76 -13.16 5.80
N ARG A 275 -4.54 -12.89 6.24
CA ARG A 275 -3.83 -13.68 7.23
C ARG A 275 -4.05 -13.03 8.59
N GLU A 276 -4.69 -13.72 9.49
CA GLU A 276 -4.96 -13.22 10.84
C GLU A 276 -3.67 -12.77 11.55
N GLN A 277 -2.61 -13.58 11.46
CA GLN A 277 -1.32 -13.27 12.07
C GLN A 277 -0.77 -11.91 11.62
N GLY A 278 -0.94 -11.51 10.36
CA GLY A 278 -0.46 -10.21 9.87
C GLY A 278 -1.19 -9.02 10.49
N LEU A 279 -2.43 -9.19 10.94
CA LEU A 279 -3.17 -8.17 11.70
C LEU A 279 -2.81 -8.22 13.18
N VAL A 280 -2.63 -9.41 13.75
CA VAL A 280 -2.17 -9.58 15.14
C VAL A 280 -0.79 -8.92 15.31
N ASP A 281 0.14 -9.19 14.41
CA ASP A 281 1.47 -8.58 14.41
C ASP A 281 1.40 -7.05 14.32
N LEU A 282 0.47 -6.52 13.50
CA LEU A 282 0.25 -5.08 13.40
C LEU A 282 -0.30 -4.50 14.70
N VAL A 283 -1.27 -5.16 15.35
CA VAL A 283 -1.82 -4.73 16.65
C VAL A 283 -0.71 -4.69 17.70
N HIS A 284 0.11 -5.74 17.80
CA HIS A 284 1.24 -5.76 18.72
C HIS A 284 2.24 -4.64 18.42
N ALA A 285 2.56 -4.43 17.14
CA ALA A 285 3.47 -3.36 16.73
C ALA A 285 2.95 -1.97 17.15
N LEU A 286 1.65 -1.71 16.96
CA LEU A 286 1.03 -0.44 17.34
C LEU A 286 0.98 -0.25 18.86
N TYR A 287 0.73 -1.32 19.61
CA TYR A 287 0.72 -1.31 21.08
C TYR A 287 2.13 -1.04 21.62
N ASP A 288 3.12 -1.81 21.20
CA ASP A 288 4.52 -1.62 21.58
C ASP A 288 5.03 -0.20 21.24
N GLY A 289 4.54 0.36 20.14
CA GLY A 289 4.82 1.73 19.72
C GLY A 289 4.08 2.80 20.51
N GLY A 290 3.16 2.41 21.42
CA GLY A 290 2.33 3.35 22.17
C GLY A 290 1.30 4.10 21.32
N GLN A 291 0.94 3.54 20.16
CA GLN A 291 -0.08 4.11 19.27
C GLN A 291 -1.50 3.72 19.70
N ILE A 292 -1.63 2.63 20.42
CA ILE A 292 -2.88 2.11 20.98
C ILE A 292 -2.65 1.72 22.44
N SER A 293 -3.73 1.70 23.24
CA SER A 293 -3.68 1.50 24.69
C SER A 293 -3.77 0.03 25.12
N THR A 294 -4.14 -0.87 24.21
CA THR A 294 -4.21 -2.32 24.44
C THR A 294 -3.92 -3.10 23.17
N ASP A 295 -3.30 -4.25 23.30
CA ASP A 295 -3.11 -5.26 22.26
C ASP A 295 -4.22 -6.32 22.22
N LYS A 296 -5.17 -6.26 23.18
CA LYS A 296 -6.30 -7.19 23.29
C LYS A 296 -7.45 -6.77 22.38
N ILE A 297 -7.20 -6.81 21.06
CA ILE A 297 -8.17 -6.52 20.02
C ILE A 297 -8.50 -7.82 19.31
N ASP A 298 -9.78 -8.14 19.21
CA ASP A 298 -10.26 -9.24 18.36
C ASP A 298 -10.13 -8.79 16.89
N VAL A 299 -9.04 -9.18 16.24
CA VAL A 299 -8.75 -8.82 14.85
C VAL A 299 -9.77 -9.41 13.86
N GLN A 300 -10.55 -10.42 14.24
CA GLN A 300 -11.60 -10.99 13.38
C GLN A 300 -12.78 -10.01 13.21
N THR A 301 -12.92 -9.04 14.11
CA THR A 301 -13.90 -7.96 13.98
C THR A 301 -13.54 -6.98 12.85
N LEU A 302 -12.27 -6.87 12.49
CA LEU A 302 -11.75 -5.92 11.50
C LEU A 302 -12.00 -6.34 10.06
N TYR A 303 -12.10 -7.66 9.78
CA TYR A 303 -12.13 -8.17 8.41
C TYR A 303 -13.11 -9.31 8.22
N THR A 304 -13.33 -9.68 6.96
CA THR A 304 -14.02 -10.92 6.59
C THR A 304 -13.31 -11.63 5.45
N ASN A 305 -13.19 -12.95 5.56
CA ASN A 305 -12.80 -13.83 4.46
C ASN A 305 -14.00 -14.53 3.80
N ALA A 306 -15.24 -14.22 4.23
CA ALA A 306 -16.44 -14.88 3.73
C ALA A 306 -16.67 -14.69 2.22
N LEU A 307 -16.21 -13.59 1.65
CA LEU A 307 -16.34 -13.29 0.22
C LEU A 307 -15.23 -13.91 -0.65
N ILE A 308 -14.15 -14.39 -0.04
CA ILE A 308 -12.95 -14.86 -0.76
C ILE A 308 -13.22 -16.01 -1.72
N PRO A 309 -14.02 -17.05 -1.39
CA PRO A 309 -14.34 -18.11 -2.34
C PRO A 309 -14.98 -17.58 -3.62
N GLU A 310 -15.95 -16.66 -3.52
CA GLU A 310 -16.63 -16.08 -4.69
C GLU A 310 -15.75 -15.09 -5.45
N ILE A 311 -14.89 -14.32 -4.77
CA ILE A 311 -13.89 -13.44 -5.39
C ILE A 311 -12.94 -14.27 -6.29
N ASN A 312 -12.52 -15.44 -5.83
CA ASN A 312 -11.56 -16.30 -6.56
C ASN A 312 -12.23 -17.25 -7.58
N LYS A 313 -13.54 -17.11 -7.82
CA LYS A 313 -14.29 -17.96 -8.74
C LYS A 313 -14.15 -17.46 -10.18
N PHE A 314 -12.97 -17.60 -10.74
CA PHE A 314 -12.65 -17.29 -12.14
C PHE A 314 -11.52 -18.19 -12.64
N ASP A 315 -11.38 -18.30 -13.95
CA ASP A 315 -10.31 -19.07 -14.59
C ASP A 315 -9.01 -18.24 -14.63
N VAL A 316 -8.07 -18.56 -13.74
CA VAL A 316 -6.75 -17.94 -13.66
C VAL A 316 -5.96 -18.18 -14.95
N GLY A 317 -6.05 -19.39 -15.55
CA GLY A 317 -5.36 -19.73 -16.79
C GLY A 317 -5.82 -18.87 -17.96
N ALA A 318 -7.13 -18.63 -18.06
CA ALA A 318 -7.68 -17.73 -19.08
C ALA A 318 -7.19 -16.27 -18.91
N VAL A 319 -7.12 -15.76 -17.66
CA VAL A 319 -6.59 -14.42 -17.38
C VAL A 319 -5.11 -14.33 -17.77
N VAL A 320 -4.29 -15.32 -17.40
CA VAL A 320 -2.87 -15.39 -17.77
C VAL A 320 -2.69 -15.42 -19.28
N ALA A 321 -3.49 -16.25 -19.99
CA ALA A 321 -3.43 -16.34 -21.46
C ALA A 321 -3.83 -15.02 -22.14
N ALA A 322 -4.84 -14.33 -21.60
CA ALA A 322 -5.26 -13.01 -22.09
C ALA A 322 -4.19 -11.96 -21.83
N ALA A 323 -3.59 -11.91 -20.63
CA ALA A 323 -2.55 -10.98 -20.26
C ALA A 323 -1.30 -11.07 -21.16
N LYS A 324 -0.89 -12.28 -21.55
CA LYS A 324 0.23 -12.52 -22.46
C LYS A 324 0.00 -11.99 -23.88
N LYS A 325 -1.25 -11.79 -24.29
CA LYS A 325 -1.63 -11.28 -25.62
C LYS A 325 -1.75 -9.76 -25.67
N LEU A 326 -1.73 -9.08 -24.53
CA LEU A 326 -1.71 -7.62 -24.48
C LEU A 326 -0.37 -7.11 -25.05
N PRO A 327 -0.39 -5.95 -25.73
CA PRO A 327 0.82 -5.35 -26.32
C PRO A 327 1.90 -5.06 -25.29
#